data_e0ff555947e5fe9afcfc17b7e069ae4f
#
_entry.id   e0ff555947e5fe9afcfc17b7e069ae4f
#
_cell.length_a   1.000
_cell.length_b   1.000
_cell.length_c   1.000
_cell.angle_alpha   90.00
_cell.angle_beta   90.00
_cell.angle_gamma   90.00
#
_symmetry.space_group_name_H-M   'P 1'
#
loop_
_entity.id
_entity.type
_entity.pdbx_description
1 polymer ?
#
loop_
_entity_poly.entity_id
_entity_poly.type
_entity_poly.pdbx_seq_one_letter_code
_entity_poly.pdbx_strand_id
1 'polypeptide(L)'
;MKERIRLLDILRGFAILGTLGTNVWFFAYAGDTFATDQIADEYENGSFLESLVSMFVYGKMLSLLTIMFGVGLELKYQQAKRKNMTWPGPYLWILLFLLIEGFVHFALVMEYDVLMSYAITGLLVAFIVRGGSRRIKKGMIVSGVIHLLVTAFLVVFSFSELETESYDGSSEPTYEEQLPETWISQVQDRLQHFLMYREEAIFIIPMNTFLFLLGVRMMRAGVFYANERGQSLRKTLFRMGLWIGLPLNALVFVPNDIVEFVVRYVFSPFLSIFYIAVVAKLLARTESWFMWSWFEYVGKMALSCYILQNVICSILFYSWGLGLGGQINAPLIVLSWLFISLLQIAISALCLHVWRIGPMEYIRSRALRRVTMKKAS
;
A
#
# COMPACT_ATOMS: atom_id res chain seq x y z
N MET A 1 -17.28 8.47 24.27
CA MET A 1 -16.32 8.16 23.19
C MET A 1 -16.69 6.80 22.63
N LYS A 2 -16.83 6.62 21.29
CA LYS A 2 -16.95 5.25 20.76
C LYS A 2 -15.61 4.56 20.99
N GLU A 3 -15.66 3.38 21.55
CA GLU A 3 -14.51 2.52 21.76
C GLU A 3 -13.70 2.37 20.46
N ARG A 4 -12.38 2.50 20.55
CA ARG A 4 -11.48 2.33 19.39
C ARG A 4 -11.55 0.87 18.95
N ILE A 5 -11.86 0.63 17.69
CA ILE A 5 -11.98 -0.73 17.16
C ILE A 5 -10.57 -1.30 16.99
N ARG A 6 -10.14 -2.13 17.95
CA ARG A 6 -8.80 -2.74 18.02
C ARG A 6 -8.41 -3.47 16.72
N LEU A 7 -9.36 -4.17 16.10
CA LEU A 7 -9.17 -4.85 14.83
C LEU A 7 -8.64 -3.93 13.72
N LEU A 8 -9.06 -2.66 13.66
CA LEU A 8 -8.62 -1.74 12.62
C LEU A 8 -7.13 -1.36 12.78
N ASP A 9 -6.65 -1.19 14.00
CA ASP A 9 -5.24 -0.91 14.24
C ASP A 9 -4.39 -2.13 13.93
N ILE A 10 -4.83 -3.32 14.32
CA ILE A 10 -4.16 -4.59 13.99
C ILE A 10 -4.05 -4.79 12.47
N LEU A 11 -5.16 -4.59 11.72
CA LEU A 11 -5.16 -4.73 10.27
C LEU A 11 -4.23 -3.71 9.58
N ARG A 12 -4.16 -2.47 10.08
CA ARG A 12 -3.20 -1.48 9.57
C ARG A 12 -1.76 -1.92 9.83
N GLY A 13 -1.46 -2.36 11.05
CA GLY A 13 -0.12 -2.84 11.39
C GLY A 13 0.29 -4.05 10.56
N PHE A 14 -0.62 -5.01 10.39
CA PHE A 14 -0.41 -6.15 9.51
C PHE A 14 -0.14 -5.72 8.06
N ALA A 15 -0.93 -4.77 7.53
CA ALA A 15 -0.73 -4.24 6.19
C ALA A 15 0.60 -3.49 6.05
N ILE A 16 1.02 -2.68 7.03
CA ILE A 16 2.29 -1.93 6.99
C ILE A 16 3.49 -2.87 7.00
N LEU A 17 3.52 -3.86 7.92
CA LEU A 17 4.60 -4.85 7.95
C LEU A 17 4.63 -5.71 6.68
N GLY A 18 3.45 -6.02 6.12
CA GLY A 18 3.36 -6.71 4.85
C GLY A 18 3.78 -5.84 3.65
N THR A 19 3.47 -4.54 3.64
CA THR A 19 3.90 -3.62 2.58
C THR A 19 5.43 -3.50 2.52
N LEU A 20 6.11 -3.56 3.67
CA LEU A 20 7.56 -3.66 3.70
C LEU A 20 8.05 -4.90 2.92
N GLY A 21 7.34 -6.03 3.02
CA GLY A 21 7.65 -7.24 2.26
C GLY A 21 7.54 -7.09 0.74
N THR A 22 6.87 -6.04 0.23
CA THR A 22 6.93 -5.62 -1.17
C THR A 22 8.09 -4.64 -1.39
N ASN A 23 8.17 -3.60 -0.58
CA ASN A 23 9.11 -2.50 -0.78
C ASN A 23 10.57 -2.96 -0.66
N VAL A 24 10.87 -3.92 0.24
CA VAL A 24 12.24 -4.42 0.41
C VAL A 24 12.82 -5.01 -0.88
N TRP A 25 11.99 -5.65 -1.72
CA TRP A 25 12.40 -6.17 -3.02
C TRP A 25 12.69 -5.05 -4.02
N PHE A 26 11.83 -4.00 -4.07
CA PHE A 26 12.11 -2.82 -4.89
C PHE A 26 13.45 -2.19 -4.55
N PHE A 27 13.75 -2.00 -3.27
CA PHE A 27 15.02 -1.45 -2.86
C PHE A 27 16.18 -2.41 -3.15
N ALA A 28 15.99 -3.71 -2.97
CA ALA A 28 17.03 -4.72 -3.21
C ALA A 28 17.40 -4.83 -4.69
N TYR A 29 16.45 -4.60 -5.60
CA TYR A 29 16.69 -4.62 -7.05
C TYR A 29 17.05 -3.24 -7.62
N ALA A 30 16.61 -2.15 -7.02
CA ALA A 30 16.88 -0.78 -7.49
C ALA A 30 18.36 -0.35 -7.39
N GLY A 31 19.23 -1.17 -6.82
CA GLY A 31 20.68 -0.96 -6.84
C GLY A 31 21.31 -1.29 -8.20
N ASP A 32 20.61 -2.09 -9.00
CA ASP A 32 21.06 -2.52 -10.31
C ASP A 32 19.84 -2.89 -11.15
N THR A 33 19.38 -1.97 -11.99
CA THR A 33 18.28 -2.22 -12.95
C THR A 33 18.68 -3.25 -14.00
N PHE A 34 19.97 -3.52 -14.16
CA PHE A 34 20.55 -4.52 -15.06
C PHE A 34 20.96 -5.82 -14.35
N ALA A 35 21.12 -5.81 -13.03
CA ALA A 35 21.20 -7.06 -12.30
C ALA A 35 19.91 -7.88 -12.44
N THR A 36 18.78 -7.27 -12.84
CA THR A 36 17.59 -8.02 -13.21
C THR A 36 17.84 -8.94 -14.41
N ASP A 37 18.64 -8.58 -15.40
CA ASP A 37 18.93 -9.45 -16.55
C ASP A 37 20.04 -10.47 -16.24
N GLN A 38 21.10 -10.09 -15.50
CA GLN A 38 22.13 -11.03 -15.06
C GLN A 38 21.67 -11.89 -13.87
N ILE A 39 20.88 -11.32 -12.96
CA ILE A 39 20.21 -12.05 -11.89
C ILE A 39 19.08 -12.89 -12.47
N ALA A 40 18.38 -12.48 -13.54
CA ALA A 40 17.40 -13.29 -14.24
C ALA A 40 18.04 -14.51 -14.89
N ASP A 41 19.25 -14.42 -15.45
CA ASP A 41 19.98 -15.57 -15.99
C ASP A 41 20.45 -16.55 -14.91
N GLU A 42 20.80 -16.06 -13.72
CA GLU A 42 21.11 -16.91 -12.54
C GLU A 42 19.83 -17.33 -11.80
N TYR A 43 18.69 -16.63 -12.05
CA TYR A 43 17.34 -16.89 -11.56
C TYR A 43 16.37 -17.22 -12.72
N GLU A 44 16.83 -17.98 -13.72
CA GLU A 44 15.96 -18.52 -14.80
C GLU A 44 14.69 -19.23 -14.31
N ASN A 45 14.57 -19.34 -13.00
CA ASN A 45 13.36 -19.64 -12.23
C ASN A 45 13.32 -18.67 -11.07
N GLY A 46 12.57 -17.56 -11.17
CA GLY A 46 12.31 -16.67 -10.03
C GLY A 46 12.18 -17.50 -8.76
N SER A 47 12.99 -17.22 -7.72
CA SER A 47 13.15 -18.19 -6.64
C SER A 47 11.75 -18.54 -6.13
N PHE A 48 11.47 -19.81 -5.89
CA PHE A 48 10.18 -20.27 -5.31
C PHE A 48 9.77 -19.40 -4.11
N LEU A 49 10.75 -18.91 -3.37
CA LEU A 49 10.56 -18.01 -2.24
C LEU A 49 10.01 -16.64 -2.69
N GLU A 50 10.47 -16.10 -3.79
CA GLU A 50 9.98 -14.84 -4.34
C GLU A 50 8.54 -14.98 -4.84
N SER A 51 8.25 -16.04 -5.59
CA SER A 51 6.88 -16.36 -6.04
C SER A 51 5.94 -16.57 -4.84
N LEU A 52 6.43 -17.19 -3.75
CA LEU A 52 5.67 -17.38 -2.53
C LEU A 52 5.39 -16.02 -1.84
N VAL A 53 6.38 -15.13 -1.76
CA VAL A 53 6.19 -13.77 -1.24
C VAL A 53 5.24 -12.99 -2.16
N SER A 54 5.41 -13.07 -3.46
CA SER A 54 4.51 -12.45 -4.42
C SER A 54 3.08 -12.95 -4.24
N MET A 55 2.86 -14.26 -4.09
CA MET A 55 1.53 -14.83 -3.86
C MET A 55 0.80 -14.23 -2.65
N PHE A 56 1.52 -14.01 -1.53
CA PHE A 56 0.88 -13.60 -0.28
C PHE A 56 1.04 -12.11 0.07
N VAL A 57 2.00 -11.41 -0.55
CA VAL A 57 2.38 -10.05 -0.12
C VAL A 57 2.16 -9.00 -1.21
N TYR A 58 2.71 -9.22 -2.42
CA TYR A 58 2.68 -8.22 -3.50
C TYR A 58 1.27 -7.84 -3.90
N GLY A 59 0.98 -6.53 -3.87
CA GLY A 59 -0.34 -5.98 -4.17
C GLY A 59 -1.40 -6.22 -3.09
N LYS A 60 -1.33 -7.34 -2.34
CA LYS A 60 -2.32 -7.74 -1.32
C LYS A 60 -2.28 -6.84 -0.11
N MET A 61 -1.07 -6.57 0.40
CA MET A 61 -0.89 -5.71 1.57
C MET A 61 -1.19 -4.26 1.25
N LEU A 62 -0.81 -3.80 0.06
CA LEU A 62 -1.17 -2.48 -0.44
C LEU A 62 -2.69 -2.34 -0.61
N SER A 63 -3.36 -3.32 -1.22
CA SER A 63 -4.82 -3.33 -1.35
C SER A 63 -5.52 -3.35 0.01
N LEU A 64 -5.00 -4.11 0.99
CA LEU A 64 -5.51 -4.10 2.36
C LEU A 64 -5.36 -2.72 3.00
N LEU A 65 -4.18 -2.10 2.87
CA LEU A 65 -3.92 -0.75 3.38
C LEU A 65 -4.86 0.27 2.73
N THR A 66 -5.06 0.17 1.42
CA THR A 66 -5.99 1.02 0.65
C THR A 66 -7.43 0.90 1.15
N ILE A 67 -7.92 -0.32 1.39
CA ILE A 67 -9.23 -0.56 2.01
C ILE A 67 -9.30 0.09 3.39
N MET A 68 -8.25 -0.03 4.21
CA MET A 68 -8.20 0.57 5.56
C MET A 68 -8.17 2.09 5.53
N PHE A 69 -7.61 2.73 4.50
CA PHE A 69 -7.74 4.18 4.28
C PHE A 69 -9.21 4.57 4.03
N GLY A 70 -9.94 3.81 3.20
CA GLY A 70 -11.38 4.00 2.99
C GLY A 70 -12.20 3.86 4.27
N VAL A 71 -11.89 2.88 5.12
CA VAL A 71 -12.46 2.73 6.46
C VAL A 71 -12.19 3.96 7.33
N GLY A 72 -10.94 4.45 7.32
CA GLY A 72 -10.53 5.64 8.05
C GLY A 72 -11.27 6.90 7.59
N LEU A 73 -11.44 7.07 6.27
CA LEU A 73 -12.22 8.16 5.69
C LEU A 73 -13.67 8.12 6.15
N GLU A 74 -14.32 6.96 6.12
CA GLU A 74 -15.72 6.82 6.58
C GLU A 74 -15.85 7.14 8.07
N LEU A 75 -14.91 6.72 8.91
CA LEU A 75 -14.89 7.08 10.33
C LEU A 75 -14.82 8.60 10.54
N LYS A 76 -13.98 9.30 9.75
CA LYS A 76 -13.88 10.76 9.77
C LYS A 76 -15.16 11.43 9.28
N TYR A 77 -15.76 10.91 8.20
CA TYR A 77 -17.06 11.37 7.71
C TYR A 77 -18.16 11.25 8.77
N GLN A 78 -18.26 10.07 9.41
CA GLN A 78 -19.24 9.85 10.48
C GLN A 78 -18.98 10.77 11.69
N GLN A 79 -17.71 11.02 12.01
CA GLN A 79 -17.34 11.95 13.10
C GLN A 79 -17.76 13.39 12.76
N ALA A 80 -17.51 13.86 11.53
CA ALA A 80 -17.92 15.18 11.07
C ALA A 80 -19.44 15.33 11.12
N LYS A 81 -20.16 14.32 10.63
CA LYS A 81 -21.65 14.31 10.67
C LYS A 81 -22.20 14.37 12.10
N ARG A 82 -21.62 13.62 13.04
CA ARG A 82 -22.05 13.65 14.46
C ARG A 82 -21.79 14.99 15.14
N LYS A 83 -20.75 15.70 14.72
CA LYS A 83 -20.36 17.00 15.25
C LYS A 83 -20.98 18.18 14.48
N ASN A 84 -21.88 17.92 13.54
CA ASN A 84 -22.45 18.92 12.63
C ASN A 84 -21.41 19.80 11.92
N MET A 85 -20.21 19.22 11.64
CA MET A 85 -19.14 19.91 10.95
C MET A 85 -19.34 19.79 9.43
N THR A 86 -18.91 20.81 8.70
CA THR A 86 -18.87 20.78 7.24
C THR A 86 -17.96 19.65 6.73
N TRP A 87 -18.42 18.92 5.71
CA TRP A 87 -17.64 17.87 5.05
C TRP A 87 -17.42 18.21 3.56
N PRO A 88 -16.19 18.02 3.02
CA PRO A 88 -15.01 17.46 3.67
C PRO A 88 -14.24 18.40 4.63
N GLY A 89 -14.51 19.70 4.66
CA GLY A 89 -14.04 20.66 5.66
C GLY A 89 -12.61 20.42 6.16
N PRO A 90 -12.42 20.14 7.48
CA PRO A 90 -11.09 19.89 8.03
C PRO A 90 -10.39 18.66 7.47
N TYR A 91 -11.10 17.73 6.83
CA TYR A 91 -10.51 16.55 6.22
C TYR A 91 -9.61 16.90 5.02
N LEU A 92 -9.90 18.00 4.32
CA LEU A 92 -9.03 18.49 3.22
C LEU A 92 -7.62 18.79 3.69
N TRP A 93 -7.46 19.29 4.90
CA TRP A 93 -6.14 19.54 5.48
C TRP A 93 -5.38 18.23 5.76
N ILE A 94 -6.09 17.18 6.18
CA ILE A 94 -5.47 15.85 6.34
C ILE A 94 -4.93 15.36 5.00
N LEU A 95 -5.70 15.54 3.92
CA LEU A 95 -5.28 15.13 2.58
C LEU A 95 -4.13 15.99 2.04
N LEU A 96 -4.17 17.30 2.30
CA LEU A 96 -3.07 18.19 1.91
C LEU A 96 -1.76 17.82 2.61
N PHE A 97 -1.81 17.54 3.93
CA PHE A 97 -0.63 17.05 4.65
C PHE A 97 -0.14 15.72 4.08
N LEU A 98 -1.05 14.78 3.79
CA LEU A 98 -0.70 13.51 3.20
C LEU A 98 -0.04 13.67 1.81
N LEU A 99 -0.52 14.64 1.01
CA LEU A 99 0.07 14.98 -0.29
C LEU A 99 1.49 15.53 -0.15
N ILE A 100 1.69 16.46 0.81
CA ILE A 100 3.01 17.04 1.09
C ILE A 100 3.96 15.96 1.64
N GLU A 101 3.50 15.15 2.59
CA GLU A 101 4.26 14.04 3.15
C GLU A 101 4.67 13.05 2.04
N GLY A 102 3.75 12.70 1.13
CA GLY A 102 4.03 11.85 -0.01
C GLY A 102 5.01 12.47 -1.00
N PHE A 103 4.88 13.76 -1.30
CA PHE A 103 5.82 14.45 -2.18
C PHE A 103 7.24 14.49 -1.57
N VAL A 104 7.36 14.80 -0.29
CA VAL A 104 8.65 14.80 0.41
C VAL A 104 9.25 13.39 0.46
N HIS A 105 8.44 12.38 0.73
CA HIS A 105 8.87 10.98 0.74
C HIS A 105 9.31 10.52 -0.68
N PHE A 106 8.55 10.86 -1.71
CA PHE A 106 8.91 10.63 -3.10
C PHE A 106 10.27 11.27 -3.45
N ALA A 107 10.43 12.55 -3.18
CA ALA A 107 11.64 13.28 -3.55
C ALA A 107 12.89 12.75 -2.81
N LEU A 108 12.77 12.45 -1.50
CA LEU A 108 13.91 12.20 -0.64
C LEU A 108 14.22 10.72 -0.43
N VAL A 109 13.24 9.81 -0.63
CA VAL A 109 13.35 8.41 -0.18
C VAL A 109 13.13 7.41 -1.30
N MET A 110 11.98 7.48 -2.02
CA MET A 110 11.56 6.41 -2.93
C MET A 110 10.62 6.94 -4.02
N GLU A 111 10.89 6.63 -5.27
CA GLU A 111 10.10 7.03 -6.44
C GLU A 111 8.68 6.45 -6.47
N TYR A 112 8.47 5.26 -5.94
CA TYR A 112 7.16 4.57 -5.94
C TYR A 112 6.32 4.90 -4.70
N ASP A 113 6.22 6.20 -4.34
CA ASP A 113 5.40 6.62 -3.20
C ASP A 113 3.90 6.52 -3.49
N VAL A 114 3.16 5.88 -2.60
CA VAL A 114 1.70 5.71 -2.72
C VAL A 114 0.89 6.81 -2.00
N LEU A 115 1.52 7.61 -1.12
CA LEU A 115 0.82 8.58 -0.27
C LEU A 115 0.19 9.70 -1.10
N MET A 116 0.87 10.17 -2.16
CA MET A 116 0.30 11.17 -3.07
C MET A 116 -0.95 10.65 -3.77
N SER A 117 -0.91 9.43 -4.30
CA SER A 117 -2.07 8.78 -4.92
C SER A 117 -3.21 8.57 -3.92
N TYR A 118 -2.91 8.26 -2.65
CA TYR A 118 -3.91 8.18 -1.59
C TYR A 118 -4.53 9.52 -1.22
N ALA A 119 -3.76 10.61 -1.26
CA ALA A 119 -4.28 11.95 -1.02
C ALA A 119 -5.29 12.37 -2.10
N ILE A 120 -4.95 12.15 -3.38
CA ILE A 120 -5.82 12.45 -4.54
C ILE A 120 -7.08 11.57 -4.48
N THR A 121 -6.91 10.25 -4.29
CA THR A 121 -8.01 9.31 -4.13
C THR A 121 -8.92 9.69 -2.97
N GLY A 122 -8.32 10.06 -1.83
CA GLY A 122 -9.06 10.50 -0.65
C GLY A 122 -9.91 11.73 -0.92
N LEU A 123 -9.44 12.66 -1.74
CA LEU A 123 -10.18 13.84 -2.18
C LEU A 123 -11.42 13.44 -3.01
N LEU A 124 -11.23 12.59 -4.03
CA LEU A 124 -12.32 12.10 -4.88
C LEU A 124 -13.39 11.38 -4.04
N VAL A 125 -12.96 10.44 -3.20
CA VAL A 125 -13.85 9.61 -2.37
C VAL A 125 -14.55 10.46 -1.32
N ALA A 126 -13.94 11.50 -0.75
CA ALA A 126 -14.57 12.39 0.22
C ALA A 126 -15.84 13.06 -0.36
N PHE A 127 -15.80 13.46 -1.63
CA PHE A 127 -16.99 14.02 -2.30
C PHE A 127 -18.04 12.95 -2.63
N ILE A 128 -17.61 11.76 -3.06
CA ILE A 128 -18.51 10.64 -3.40
C ILE A 128 -19.32 10.19 -2.17
N VAL A 129 -18.65 10.06 -1.02
CA VAL A 129 -19.26 9.56 0.24
C VAL A 129 -20.40 10.43 0.73
N ARG A 130 -20.33 11.75 0.50
CA ARG A 130 -21.40 12.71 0.81
C ARG A 130 -22.73 12.37 0.12
N GLY A 131 -22.66 11.76 -1.06
CA GLY A 131 -23.84 11.46 -1.89
C GLY A 131 -24.61 10.21 -1.52
N GLY A 132 -24.24 9.51 -0.42
CA GLY A 132 -24.95 8.33 0.08
C GLY A 132 -24.65 7.04 -0.69
N SER A 133 -25.38 5.97 -0.34
CA SER A 133 -25.08 4.60 -0.81
C SER A 133 -25.17 4.42 -2.34
N ARG A 134 -26.10 5.14 -3.00
CA ARG A 134 -26.24 5.06 -4.47
C ARG A 134 -25.02 5.63 -5.18
N ARG A 135 -24.52 6.80 -4.75
CA ARG A 135 -23.30 7.41 -5.34
C ARG A 135 -22.06 6.57 -5.06
N ILE A 136 -21.94 5.98 -3.88
CA ILE A 136 -20.84 5.08 -3.55
C ILE A 136 -20.87 3.87 -4.48
N LYS A 137 -22.03 3.21 -4.68
CA LYS A 137 -22.14 2.08 -5.61
C LYS A 137 -21.77 2.48 -7.03
N LYS A 138 -22.29 3.63 -7.52
CA LYS A 138 -21.94 4.15 -8.85
C LYS A 138 -20.46 4.46 -8.97
N GLY A 139 -19.86 5.13 -7.97
CA GLY A 139 -18.42 5.43 -7.93
C GLY A 139 -17.57 4.16 -7.99
N MET A 140 -17.94 3.10 -7.24
CA MET A 140 -17.25 1.81 -7.30
C MET A 140 -17.32 1.18 -8.68
N ILE A 141 -18.52 1.16 -9.31
CA ILE A 141 -18.68 0.57 -10.64
C ILE A 141 -17.83 1.35 -11.65
N VAL A 142 -17.93 2.68 -11.65
CA VAL A 142 -17.21 3.53 -12.60
C VAL A 142 -15.69 3.38 -12.42
N SER A 143 -15.19 3.50 -11.19
CA SER A 143 -13.75 3.39 -10.95
C SER A 143 -13.23 1.97 -11.21
N GLY A 144 -13.99 0.93 -10.90
CA GLY A 144 -13.64 -0.45 -11.22
C GLY A 144 -13.60 -0.71 -12.72
N VAL A 145 -14.59 -0.20 -13.47
CA VAL A 145 -14.60 -0.34 -14.94
C VAL A 145 -13.43 0.42 -15.57
N ILE A 146 -13.16 1.67 -15.13
CA ILE A 146 -12.02 2.44 -15.63
C ILE A 146 -10.72 1.67 -15.36
N HIS A 147 -10.53 1.17 -14.13
CA HIS A 147 -9.33 0.39 -13.79
C HIS A 147 -9.18 -0.83 -14.69
N LEU A 148 -10.23 -1.62 -14.89
CA LEU A 148 -10.16 -2.81 -15.73
C LEU A 148 -9.90 -2.47 -17.20
N LEU A 149 -10.49 -1.39 -17.73
CA LEU A 149 -10.25 -0.96 -19.12
C LEU A 149 -8.80 -0.48 -19.31
N VAL A 150 -8.28 0.32 -18.37
CA VAL A 150 -6.88 0.78 -18.44
C VAL A 150 -5.93 -0.39 -18.30
N THR A 151 -6.16 -1.31 -17.36
CA THR A 151 -5.35 -2.52 -17.20
C THR A 151 -5.38 -3.38 -18.46
N ALA A 152 -6.56 -3.60 -19.06
CA ALA A 152 -6.67 -4.35 -20.30
C ALA A 152 -5.94 -3.66 -21.46
N PHE A 153 -6.02 -2.34 -21.55
CA PHE A 153 -5.27 -1.57 -22.56
C PHE A 153 -3.76 -1.75 -22.39
N LEU A 154 -3.24 -1.64 -21.15
CA LEU A 154 -1.81 -1.82 -20.87
C LEU A 154 -1.36 -3.25 -21.23
N VAL A 155 -2.15 -4.26 -20.87
CA VAL A 155 -1.86 -5.66 -21.23
C VAL A 155 -1.80 -5.85 -22.74
N VAL A 156 -2.77 -5.33 -23.50
CA VAL A 156 -2.78 -5.43 -24.97
C VAL A 156 -1.61 -4.68 -25.59
N PHE A 157 -1.28 -3.52 -25.07
CA PHE A 157 -0.15 -2.72 -25.54
C PHE A 157 1.18 -3.46 -25.34
N SER A 158 1.41 -4.05 -24.16
CA SER A 158 2.61 -4.87 -23.90
C SER A 158 2.73 -6.07 -24.84
N PHE A 159 1.62 -6.72 -25.20
CA PHE A 159 1.67 -7.79 -26.21
C PHE A 159 2.10 -7.27 -27.58
N SER A 160 1.65 -6.08 -28.00
CA SER A 160 1.99 -5.52 -29.31
C SER A 160 3.47 -5.11 -29.41
N GLU A 161 4.06 -4.66 -28.31
CA GLU A 161 5.51 -4.36 -28.25
C GLU A 161 6.35 -5.65 -28.39
N LEU A 162 6.03 -6.70 -27.66
CA LEU A 162 6.70 -8.00 -27.75
C LEU A 162 6.66 -8.60 -29.15
N GLU A 163 5.55 -8.45 -29.89
CA GLU A 163 5.45 -8.89 -31.28
C GLU A 163 6.34 -8.04 -32.22
N THR A 164 6.46 -6.75 -31.95
CA THR A 164 7.25 -5.81 -32.78
C THR A 164 8.75 -6.03 -32.58
N GLU A 165 9.22 -6.20 -31.35
CA GLU A 165 10.61 -6.50 -31.04
C GLU A 165 11.06 -7.87 -31.61
N SER A 166 10.17 -8.84 -31.64
CA SER A 166 10.47 -10.16 -32.24
C SER A 166 10.63 -10.10 -33.77
N TYR A 167 10.14 -9.05 -34.42
CA TYR A 167 10.21 -8.88 -35.89
C TYR A 167 11.39 -7.99 -36.34
N ASP A 168 11.83 -7.08 -35.48
CA ASP A 168 12.95 -6.18 -35.78
C ASP A 168 14.19 -6.62 -34.98
N GLY A 169 15.00 -7.51 -35.58
CA GLY A 169 16.22 -8.03 -34.97
C GLY A 169 17.36 -7.01 -34.78
N SER A 170 17.04 -5.73 -34.67
CA SER A 170 17.92 -4.66 -34.26
C SER A 170 17.81 -4.46 -32.75
N SER A 171 18.67 -5.12 -31.99
CA SER A 171 18.94 -4.72 -30.62
C SER A 171 19.46 -3.27 -30.61
N GLU A 172 18.58 -2.29 -30.41
CA GLU A 172 19.04 -0.95 -30.02
C GLU A 172 19.86 -1.11 -28.73
N PRO A 173 20.99 -0.39 -28.59
CA PRO A 173 21.75 -0.42 -27.37
C PRO A 173 20.83 0.10 -26.26
N THR A 174 20.44 -0.81 -25.36
CA THR A 174 19.74 -0.46 -24.14
C THR A 174 20.59 0.59 -23.43
N TYR A 175 20.11 1.81 -23.30
CA TYR A 175 20.76 2.83 -22.49
C TYR A 175 20.86 2.25 -21.09
N GLU A 176 22.10 1.92 -20.67
CA GLU A 176 22.41 1.64 -19.29
C GLU A 176 22.13 2.91 -18.47
N GLU A 177 20.93 3.06 -18.00
CA GLU A 177 20.53 4.10 -17.08
C GLU A 177 21.10 3.72 -15.71
N GLN A 178 22.42 3.97 -15.55
CA GLN A 178 23.09 3.77 -14.26
C GLN A 178 22.36 4.62 -13.23
N LEU A 179 21.82 3.95 -12.22
CA LEU A 179 21.19 4.66 -11.11
C LEU A 179 22.17 5.68 -10.53
N PRO A 180 21.71 6.91 -10.27
CA PRO A 180 22.57 7.95 -9.73
C PRO A 180 23.25 7.49 -8.45
N GLU A 181 24.58 7.50 -8.41
CA GLU A 181 25.40 6.98 -7.32
C GLU A 181 25.21 7.72 -5.98
N THR A 182 24.83 9.00 -6.03
CA THR A 182 24.68 9.81 -4.82
C THR A 182 23.21 10.07 -4.47
N TRP A 183 22.92 10.23 -3.18
CA TRP A 183 21.57 10.62 -2.75
C TRP A 183 21.06 11.90 -3.41
N ILE A 184 21.95 12.90 -3.60
CA ILE A 184 21.58 14.17 -4.25
C ILE A 184 21.18 13.95 -5.71
N SER A 185 21.95 13.12 -6.44
CA SER A 185 21.64 12.80 -7.84
C SER A 185 20.32 12.03 -7.97
N GLN A 186 20.02 11.10 -7.05
CA GLN A 186 18.73 10.43 -7.01
C GLN A 186 17.56 11.40 -6.73
N VAL A 187 17.75 12.38 -5.85
CA VAL A 187 16.74 13.42 -5.59
C VAL A 187 16.52 14.29 -6.84
N GLN A 188 17.60 14.66 -7.53
CA GLN A 188 17.52 15.44 -8.77
C GLN A 188 16.82 14.67 -9.88
N ASP A 189 17.14 13.41 -10.06
CA ASP A 189 16.51 12.53 -11.03
C ASP A 189 14.99 12.41 -10.78
N ARG A 190 14.58 12.09 -9.56
CA ARG A 190 13.15 12.00 -9.20
C ARG A 190 12.39 13.31 -9.44
N LEU A 191 13.02 14.46 -9.20
CA LEU A 191 12.39 15.75 -9.43
C LEU A 191 12.32 16.09 -10.92
N GLN A 192 13.35 15.78 -11.71
CA GLN A 192 13.39 16.01 -13.15
C GLN A 192 12.40 15.11 -13.90
N HIS A 193 12.30 13.84 -13.51
CA HIS A 193 11.44 12.85 -14.14
C HIS A 193 10.12 12.63 -13.38
N PHE A 194 9.67 13.62 -12.60
CA PHE A 194 8.49 13.51 -11.74
C PHE A 194 7.25 12.98 -12.47
N LEU A 195 6.96 13.47 -13.66
CA LEU A 195 5.77 13.05 -14.40
C LEU A 195 5.87 11.60 -14.86
N MET A 196 7.04 11.17 -15.32
CA MET A 196 7.32 9.79 -15.73
C MET A 196 7.09 8.82 -14.55
N TYR A 197 7.66 9.10 -13.38
CA TYR A 197 7.41 8.31 -12.17
C TYR A 197 5.96 8.35 -11.68
N ARG A 198 5.10 9.23 -12.21
CA ARG A 198 3.69 9.34 -11.84
C ARG A 198 2.73 8.80 -12.90
N GLU A 199 3.21 8.23 -13.99
CA GLU A 199 2.36 7.63 -15.02
C GLU A 199 1.51 6.48 -14.47
N GLU A 200 2.04 5.73 -13.50
CA GLU A 200 1.29 4.70 -12.78
C GLU A 200 -0.01 5.22 -12.13
N ALA A 201 -0.10 6.52 -11.83
CA ALA A 201 -1.29 7.10 -11.23
C ALA A 201 -2.54 6.94 -12.12
N ILE A 202 -2.38 6.79 -13.43
CA ILE A 202 -3.47 6.61 -14.40
C ILE A 202 -4.31 5.37 -14.06
N PHE A 203 -3.68 4.26 -13.70
CA PHE A 203 -4.40 3.03 -13.34
C PHE A 203 -4.51 2.81 -11.83
N ILE A 204 -3.59 3.36 -11.02
CA ILE A 204 -3.61 3.22 -9.55
C ILE A 204 -4.73 4.06 -8.93
N ILE A 205 -4.99 5.29 -9.39
CA ILE A 205 -6.04 6.14 -8.81
C ILE A 205 -7.45 5.52 -8.97
N PRO A 206 -7.85 4.99 -10.14
CA PRO A 206 -9.12 4.26 -10.26
C PRO A 206 -9.19 3.03 -9.35
N MET A 207 -8.14 2.22 -9.27
CA MET A 207 -8.05 1.07 -8.35
C MET A 207 -8.23 1.50 -6.89
N ASN A 208 -7.46 2.49 -6.46
CA ASN A 208 -7.53 3.02 -5.11
C ASN A 208 -8.92 3.60 -4.80
N THR A 209 -9.55 4.29 -5.77
CA THR A 209 -10.92 4.82 -5.61
C THR A 209 -11.90 3.68 -5.36
N PHE A 210 -11.82 2.60 -6.12
CA PHE A 210 -12.65 1.40 -5.91
C PHE A 210 -12.41 0.82 -4.52
N LEU A 211 -11.16 0.61 -4.11
CA LEU A 211 -10.80 0.00 -2.83
C LEU A 211 -11.13 0.90 -1.63
N PHE A 212 -10.97 2.23 -1.73
CA PHE A 212 -11.43 3.16 -0.68
C PHE A 212 -12.95 3.07 -0.51
N LEU A 213 -13.69 3.09 -1.61
CA LEU A 213 -15.15 2.97 -1.58
C LEU A 213 -15.60 1.59 -1.07
N LEU A 214 -14.86 0.53 -1.37
CA LEU A 214 -15.06 -0.80 -0.77
C LEU A 214 -14.87 -0.74 0.75
N GLY A 215 -13.81 -0.12 1.24
CA GLY A 215 -13.57 0.09 2.67
C GLY A 215 -14.69 0.88 3.35
N VAL A 216 -15.16 1.96 2.71
CA VAL A 216 -16.35 2.73 3.16
C VAL A 216 -17.57 1.83 3.29
N ARG A 217 -17.87 1.01 2.27
CA ARG A 217 -19.03 0.09 2.30
C ARG A 217 -18.89 -0.98 3.36
N MET A 218 -17.72 -1.57 3.51
CA MET A 218 -17.44 -2.58 4.54
C MET A 218 -17.65 -2.00 5.94
N MET A 219 -17.19 -0.76 6.18
CA MET A 219 -17.40 -0.06 7.46
C MET A 219 -18.89 0.19 7.72
N ARG A 220 -19.63 0.69 6.72
CA ARG A 220 -21.10 0.90 6.82
C ARG A 220 -21.87 -0.40 7.00
N ALA A 221 -21.45 -1.48 6.37
CA ALA A 221 -22.07 -2.79 6.52
C ALA A 221 -21.86 -3.40 7.91
N GLY A 222 -20.81 -2.98 8.63
CA GLY A 222 -20.51 -3.47 9.98
C GLY A 222 -19.48 -4.62 10.01
N VAL A 223 -18.71 -4.82 8.95
CA VAL A 223 -17.70 -5.91 8.83
C VAL A 223 -16.72 -5.93 10.01
N PHE A 224 -16.34 -4.76 10.53
CA PHE A 224 -15.32 -4.61 11.56
C PHE A 224 -15.83 -4.68 13.01
N TYR A 225 -17.16 -4.84 13.21
CA TYR A 225 -17.72 -4.97 14.55
C TYR A 225 -17.79 -6.44 15.01
N ALA A 226 -17.64 -6.66 16.32
CA ALA A 226 -17.67 -7.98 16.95
C ALA A 226 -19.08 -8.50 17.20
N ASN A 227 -20.06 -8.17 16.34
CA ASN A 227 -21.45 -8.64 16.43
C ASN A 227 -21.73 -9.75 15.41
N GLU A 228 -22.89 -10.41 15.53
CA GLU A 228 -23.30 -11.50 14.64
C GLU A 228 -23.31 -11.11 13.16
N ARG A 229 -23.79 -9.90 12.84
CA ARG A 229 -23.77 -9.38 11.47
C ARG A 229 -22.35 -9.25 10.91
N GLY A 230 -21.43 -8.69 11.69
CA GLY A 230 -20.02 -8.59 11.30
C GLY A 230 -19.39 -9.97 11.12
N GLN A 231 -19.69 -10.92 12.00
CA GLN A 231 -19.21 -12.31 11.88
C GLN A 231 -19.74 -12.98 10.61
N SER A 232 -21.05 -12.84 10.30
CA SER A 232 -21.64 -13.40 9.08
C SER A 232 -20.99 -12.83 7.81
N LEU A 233 -20.78 -11.50 7.75
CA LEU A 233 -20.09 -10.86 6.62
C LEU A 233 -18.67 -11.37 6.47
N ARG A 234 -17.91 -11.47 7.55
CA ARG A 234 -16.54 -12.00 7.52
C ARG A 234 -16.47 -13.48 7.08
N LYS A 235 -17.48 -14.29 7.41
CA LYS A 235 -17.59 -15.68 6.88
C LYS A 235 -17.71 -15.67 5.34
N THR A 236 -18.47 -14.73 4.79
CA THR A 236 -18.58 -14.58 3.32
C THR A 236 -17.26 -14.14 2.71
N LEU A 237 -16.59 -13.12 3.29
CA LEU A 237 -15.28 -12.67 2.82
C LEU A 237 -14.23 -13.79 2.90
N PHE A 238 -14.26 -14.61 3.95
CA PHE A 238 -13.37 -15.77 4.09
C PHE A 238 -13.57 -16.77 2.94
N ARG A 239 -14.85 -17.11 2.62
CA ARG A 239 -15.14 -18.05 1.53
C ARG A 239 -14.73 -17.48 0.17
N MET A 240 -15.02 -16.20 -0.09
CA MET A 240 -14.60 -15.54 -1.33
C MET A 240 -13.08 -15.53 -1.47
N GLY A 241 -12.36 -15.18 -0.42
CA GLY A 241 -10.91 -15.18 -0.45
C GLY A 241 -10.32 -16.58 -0.61
N LEU A 242 -10.90 -17.59 0.03
CA LEU A 242 -10.45 -18.98 -0.04
C LEU A 242 -10.68 -19.59 -1.44
N TRP A 243 -11.88 -19.43 -2.01
CA TRP A 243 -12.26 -20.10 -3.25
C TRP A 243 -11.99 -19.30 -4.52
N ILE A 244 -11.84 -17.98 -4.41
CA ILE A 244 -11.54 -17.09 -5.53
C ILE A 244 -10.16 -16.45 -5.35
N GLY A 245 -9.92 -15.85 -4.18
CA GLY A 245 -8.70 -15.12 -3.91
C GLY A 245 -7.44 -15.99 -3.99
N LEU A 246 -7.42 -17.13 -3.30
CA LEU A 246 -6.24 -18.02 -3.31
C LEU A 246 -5.95 -18.58 -4.72
N PRO A 247 -6.91 -19.19 -5.46
CA PRO A 247 -6.62 -19.71 -6.78
C PRO A 247 -6.15 -18.64 -7.79
N LEU A 248 -6.79 -17.46 -7.80
CA LEU A 248 -6.41 -16.38 -8.70
C LEU A 248 -5.01 -15.81 -8.37
N ASN A 249 -4.65 -15.75 -7.10
CA ASN A 249 -3.32 -15.28 -6.72
C ASN A 249 -2.23 -16.37 -6.86
N ALA A 250 -2.60 -17.66 -6.92
CA ALA A 250 -1.67 -18.73 -7.23
C ALA A 250 -1.21 -18.71 -8.71
N LEU A 251 -1.87 -17.94 -9.57
CA LEU A 251 -1.41 -17.75 -10.95
C LEU A 251 -0.04 -17.07 -11.04
N VAL A 252 0.44 -16.43 -9.97
CA VAL A 252 1.81 -15.89 -9.91
C VAL A 252 2.90 -16.94 -10.10
N PHE A 253 2.61 -18.24 -9.90
CA PHE A 253 3.54 -19.33 -10.20
C PHE A 253 3.65 -19.64 -11.71
N VAL A 254 2.84 -18.99 -12.55
CA VAL A 254 3.02 -19.03 -14.00
C VAL A 254 4.10 -17.99 -14.34
N PRO A 255 5.25 -18.38 -14.90
CA PRO A 255 6.32 -17.45 -15.23
C PRO A 255 5.93 -16.60 -16.44
N ASN A 256 5.24 -15.49 -16.17
CA ASN A 256 4.77 -14.56 -17.21
C ASN A 256 4.43 -13.21 -16.55
N ASP A 257 5.13 -12.15 -16.95
CA ASP A 257 5.04 -10.81 -16.38
C ASP A 257 3.64 -10.20 -16.47
N ILE A 258 2.93 -10.48 -17.58
CA ILE A 258 1.56 -10.02 -17.76
C ILE A 258 0.62 -10.68 -16.76
N VAL A 259 0.81 -12.00 -16.52
CA VAL A 259 0.04 -12.71 -15.49
C VAL A 259 0.33 -12.14 -14.12
N GLU A 260 1.61 -11.89 -13.80
CA GLU A 260 2.00 -11.27 -12.54
C GLU A 260 1.39 -9.88 -12.39
N PHE A 261 1.45 -9.04 -13.41
CA PHE A 261 0.82 -7.72 -13.42
C PHE A 261 -0.70 -7.80 -13.13
N VAL A 262 -1.42 -8.71 -13.78
CA VAL A 262 -2.86 -8.92 -13.55
C VAL A 262 -3.13 -9.45 -12.13
N VAL A 263 -2.34 -10.39 -11.64
CA VAL A 263 -2.43 -10.90 -10.27
C VAL A 263 -2.23 -9.75 -9.26
N ARG A 264 -1.23 -8.92 -9.50
CA ARG A 264 -0.86 -7.82 -8.61
C ARG A 264 -1.93 -6.73 -8.53
N TYR A 265 -2.50 -6.33 -9.65
CA TYR A 265 -3.38 -5.15 -9.71
C TYR A 265 -4.87 -5.48 -9.81
N VAL A 266 -5.25 -6.69 -10.25
CA VAL A 266 -6.66 -7.08 -10.38
C VAL A 266 -7.08 -8.12 -9.36
N PHE A 267 -6.25 -9.15 -9.09
CA PHE A 267 -6.65 -10.26 -8.23
C PHE A 267 -6.27 -10.11 -6.76
N SER A 268 -5.27 -9.29 -6.47
CA SER A 268 -4.81 -9.02 -5.09
C SER A 268 -5.90 -8.59 -4.11
N PRO A 269 -6.89 -7.75 -4.48
CA PRO A 269 -7.96 -7.34 -3.56
C PRO A 269 -8.77 -8.51 -2.99
N PHE A 270 -8.94 -9.60 -3.74
CA PHE A 270 -9.68 -10.78 -3.26
C PHE A 270 -8.97 -11.47 -2.10
N LEU A 271 -7.64 -11.51 -2.13
CA LEU A 271 -6.88 -12.06 -1.01
C LEU A 271 -6.77 -11.07 0.15
N SER A 272 -6.79 -9.77 -0.12
CA SER A 272 -6.81 -8.73 0.92
C SER A 272 -8.07 -8.79 1.79
N ILE A 273 -9.24 -9.02 1.20
CA ILE A 273 -10.49 -9.21 1.97
C ILE A 273 -10.50 -10.54 2.75
N PHE A 274 -9.80 -11.56 2.28
CA PHE A 274 -9.56 -12.80 3.02
C PHE A 274 -8.75 -12.52 4.29
N TYR A 275 -7.69 -11.72 4.22
CA TYR A 275 -6.88 -11.35 5.38
C TYR A 275 -7.70 -10.63 6.45
N ILE A 276 -8.62 -9.75 6.07
CA ILE A 276 -9.54 -9.10 7.03
C ILE A 276 -10.32 -10.17 7.81
N ALA A 277 -10.83 -11.18 7.12
CA ALA A 277 -11.63 -12.23 7.75
C ALA A 277 -10.77 -13.17 8.62
N VAL A 278 -9.57 -13.54 8.14
CA VAL A 278 -8.62 -14.40 8.88
C VAL A 278 -8.15 -13.70 10.15
N VAL A 279 -7.63 -12.48 10.04
CA VAL A 279 -7.14 -11.71 11.20
C VAL A 279 -8.25 -11.51 12.24
N ALA A 280 -9.46 -11.16 11.80
CA ALA A 280 -10.59 -10.99 12.71
C ALA A 280 -10.99 -12.30 13.40
N LYS A 281 -10.93 -13.45 12.68
CA LYS A 281 -11.24 -14.77 13.23
C LYS A 281 -10.16 -15.22 14.24
N LEU A 282 -8.89 -15.00 13.91
CA LEU A 282 -7.78 -15.34 14.80
C LEU A 282 -7.81 -14.45 16.06
N LEU A 283 -7.99 -13.14 15.90
CA LEU A 283 -8.11 -12.21 17.02
C LEU A 283 -9.24 -12.62 17.98
N ALA A 284 -10.41 -13.00 17.47
CA ALA A 284 -11.53 -13.45 18.31
C ALA A 284 -11.26 -14.74 19.09
N ARG A 285 -10.31 -15.58 18.62
CA ARG A 285 -9.94 -16.84 19.29
C ARG A 285 -8.75 -16.71 20.24
N THR A 286 -7.87 -15.76 19.98
CA THR A 286 -6.60 -15.58 20.67
C THR A 286 -6.40 -14.14 21.14
N GLU A 287 -7.46 -13.51 21.67
CA GLU A 287 -7.49 -12.08 22.00
C GLU A 287 -6.38 -11.66 22.98
N SER A 288 -6.03 -12.53 23.92
CA SER A 288 -4.98 -12.32 24.93
C SER A 288 -3.57 -12.51 24.39
N TRP A 289 -3.39 -12.97 23.16
CA TRP A 289 -2.07 -13.24 22.61
C TRP A 289 -1.27 -11.94 22.41
N PHE A 290 -0.06 -11.90 22.96
CA PHE A 290 0.78 -10.69 22.99
C PHE A 290 1.17 -10.18 21.60
N MET A 291 1.25 -11.04 20.60
CA MET A 291 1.58 -10.65 19.23
C MET A 291 0.58 -9.67 18.62
N TRP A 292 -0.69 -9.67 19.04
CA TRP A 292 -1.65 -8.68 18.57
C TRP A 292 -1.27 -7.27 18.95
N SER A 293 -0.60 -7.10 20.10
CA SER A 293 -0.10 -5.80 20.52
C SER A 293 1.00 -5.27 19.61
N TRP A 294 1.82 -6.14 19.01
CA TRP A 294 2.84 -5.74 18.05
C TRP A 294 2.23 -5.11 16.80
N PHE A 295 1.26 -5.79 16.19
CA PHE A 295 0.51 -5.22 15.05
C PHE A 295 -0.24 -3.95 15.43
N GLU A 296 -0.80 -3.90 16.63
CA GLU A 296 -1.52 -2.74 17.14
C GLU A 296 -0.59 -1.52 17.32
N TYR A 297 0.64 -1.72 17.81
CA TYR A 297 1.63 -0.65 17.95
C TYR A 297 2.00 -0.06 16.59
N VAL A 298 2.36 -0.90 15.63
CA VAL A 298 2.67 -0.46 14.26
C VAL A 298 1.46 0.21 13.61
N GLY A 299 0.27 -0.34 13.77
CA GLY A 299 -0.95 0.24 13.20
C GLY A 299 -1.38 1.58 13.79
N LYS A 300 -1.03 1.85 15.06
CA LYS A 300 -1.22 3.18 15.69
C LYS A 300 -0.24 4.23 15.15
N MET A 301 0.89 3.81 14.63
CA MET A 301 1.97 4.61 14.06
C MET A 301 2.17 4.33 12.55
N ALA A 302 1.11 3.96 11.85
CA ALA A 302 1.20 3.44 10.49
C ALA A 302 1.95 4.36 9.51
N LEU A 303 1.76 5.67 9.58
CA LEU A 303 2.47 6.63 8.73
C LEU A 303 3.95 6.75 9.11
N SER A 304 4.24 6.87 10.41
CA SER A 304 5.63 6.90 10.90
C SER A 304 6.38 5.61 10.53
N CYS A 305 5.72 4.46 10.66
CA CYS A 305 6.29 3.18 10.29
C CYS A 305 6.52 3.05 8.78
N TYR A 306 5.58 3.52 7.95
CA TYR A 306 5.72 3.49 6.49
C TYR A 306 6.93 4.31 6.02
N ILE A 307 7.12 5.52 6.55
CA ILE A 307 8.28 6.34 6.21
C ILE A 307 9.57 5.72 6.75
N LEU A 308 9.56 5.27 8.00
CA LEU A 308 10.72 4.67 8.65
C LEU A 308 11.25 3.44 7.89
N GLN A 309 10.36 2.53 7.48
CA GLN A 309 10.77 1.32 6.75
C GLN A 309 11.47 1.65 5.43
N ASN A 310 10.93 2.61 4.67
CA ASN A 310 11.51 2.99 3.38
C ASN A 310 12.83 3.76 3.55
N VAL A 311 12.95 4.59 4.59
CA VAL A 311 14.23 5.24 4.93
C VAL A 311 15.28 4.20 5.32
N ILE A 312 14.93 3.19 6.12
CA ILE A 312 15.87 2.10 6.46
C ILE A 312 16.26 1.32 5.22
N CYS A 313 15.30 0.97 4.36
CA CYS A 313 15.59 0.25 3.11
C CYS A 313 16.49 1.08 2.19
N SER A 314 16.24 2.38 2.02
CA SER A 314 17.10 3.23 1.17
C SER A 314 18.54 3.30 1.70
N ILE A 315 18.74 3.35 3.02
CA ILE A 315 20.08 3.32 3.63
C ILE A 315 20.75 1.94 3.45
N LEU A 316 20.00 0.86 3.54
CA LEU A 316 20.56 -0.49 3.41
C LEU A 316 20.93 -0.83 1.97
N PHE A 317 20.06 -0.49 1.00
CA PHE A 317 20.15 -1.03 -0.34
C PHE A 317 20.77 -0.07 -1.36
N TYR A 318 20.50 1.24 -1.28
CA TYR A 318 21.06 2.18 -2.25
C TYR A 318 22.56 2.37 -2.10
N SER A 319 23.24 2.65 -3.22
CA SER A 319 24.69 2.82 -3.34
C SER A 319 25.27 3.90 -2.41
N TRP A 320 24.51 4.96 -2.15
CA TRP A 320 24.93 6.03 -1.22
C TRP A 320 24.88 5.64 0.26
N GLY A 321 24.23 4.54 0.60
CA GLY A 321 24.15 3.96 1.95
C GLY A 321 25.09 2.79 2.13
N LEU A 322 24.57 1.60 2.46
CA LEU A 322 25.36 0.38 2.58
C LEU A 322 25.54 -0.37 1.25
N GLY A 323 24.79 0.00 0.21
CA GLY A 323 24.96 -0.54 -1.14
C GLY A 323 24.67 -2.04 -1.28
N LEU A 324 23.74 -2.59 -0.48
CA LEU A 324 23.41 -4.01 -0.53
C LEU A 324 22.50 -4.39 -1.72
N GLY A 325 21.98 -3.40 -2.46
CA GLY A 325 21.17 -3.63 -3.66
C GLY A 325 21.96 -4.36 -4.73
N GLY A 326 21.34 -5.33 -5.40
CA GLY A 326 21.99 -6.19 -6.39
C GLY A 326 23.01 -7.19 -5.83
N GLN A 327 23.34 -7.13 -4.53
CA GLN A 327 24.42 -7.94 -3.93
C GLN A 327 23.92 -9.06 -3.03
N ILE A 328 22.63 -9.12 -2.71
CA ILE A 328 22.05 -10.10 -1.80
C ILE A 328 20.98 -10.94 -2.49
N ASN A 329 20.94 -12.22 -2.11
CA ASN A 329 19.97 -13.19 -2.64
C ASN A 329 18.61 -13.12 -1.93
N ALA A 330 17.59 -13.78 -2.50
CA ALA A 330 16.22 -13.82 -2.01
C ALA A 330 16.09 -14.17 -0.50
N PRO A 331 16.77 -15.17 0.08
CA PRO A 331 16.73 -15.43 1.51
C PRO A 331 17.20 -14.24 2.37
N LEU A 332 18.25 -13.53 1.95
CA LEU A 332 18.76 -12.35 2.68
C LEU A 332 17.81 -11.16 2.57
N ILE A 333 17.11 -11.00 1.43
CA ILE A 333 16.05 -10.00 1.29
C ILE A 333 14.92 -10.27 2.29
N VAL A 334 14.48 -11.54 2.40
CA VAL A 334 13.45 -11.93 3.38
C VAL A 334 13.93 -11.75 4.82
N LEU A 335 15.18 -12.07 5.12
CA LEU A 335 15.77 -11.81 6.44
C LEU A 335 15.81 -10.30 6.75
N SER A 336 16.14 -9.46 5.77
CA SER A 336 16.09 -8.01 5.91
C SER A 336 14.68 -7.52 6.20
N TRP A 337 13.67 -8.05 5.50
CA TRP A 337 12.27 -7.78 5.81
C TRP A 337 11.90 -8.12 7.25
N LEU A 338 12.24 -9.32 7.71
CA LEU A 338 11.97 -9.75 9.09
C LEU A 338 12.70 -8.88 10.12
N PHE A 339 13.98 -8.58 9.89
CA PHE A 339 14.78 -7.72 10.76
C PHE A 339 14.20 -6.31 10.89
N ILE A 340 13.90 -5.66 9.75
CA ILE A 340 13.30 -4.31 9.75
C ILE A 340 11.91 -4.34 10.40
N SER A 341 11.11 -5.40 10.19
CA SER A 341 9.81 -5.57 10.84
C SER A 341 9.94 -5.64 12.36
N LEU A 342 10.87 -6.42 12.88
CA LEU A 342 11.13 -6.51 14.33
C LEU A 342 11.62 -5.18 14.91
N LEU A 343 12.54 -4.51 14.21
CA LEU A 343 13.02 -3.18 14.60
C LEU A 343 11.86 -2.17 14.63
N GLN A 344 11.00 -2.19 13.65
CA GLN A 344 9.82 -1.33 13.56
C GLN A 344 8.83 -1.56 14.71
N ILE A 345 8.60 -2.83 15.08
CA ILE A 345 7.77 -3.20 16.23
C ILE A 345 8.38 -2.65 17.52
N ALA A 346 9.69 -2.84 17.71
CA ALA A 346 10.39 -2.37 18.91
C ALA A 346 10.35 -0.83 19.03
N ILE A 347 10.64 -0.11 17.93
CA ILE A 347 10.57 1.35 17.87
C ILE A 347 9.14 1.83 18.15
N SER A 348 8.13 1.17 17.57
CA SER A 348 6.73 1.54 17.78
C SER A 348 6.30 1.33 19.24
N ALA A 349 6.69 0.23 19.85
CA ALA A 349 6.42 -0.03 21.27
C ALA A 349 7.05 1.05 22.17
N LEU A 350 8.32 1.38 21.92
CA LEU A 350 9.05 2.41 22.65
C LEU A 350 8.42 3.80 22.49
N CYS A 351 8.16 4.22 21.24
CA CYS A 351 7.55 5.52 20.95
C CYS A 351 6.17 5.66 21.60
N LEU A 352 5.34 4.62 21.55
CA LEU A 352 4.01 4.68 22.16
C LEU A 352 4.07 4.62 23.69
N HIS A 353 5.10 3.98 24.27
CA HIS A 353 5.31 4.01 25.70
C HIS A 353 5.71 5.40 26.20
N VAL A 354 6.64 6.08 25.49
CA VAL A 354 7.19 7.38 25.89
C VAL A 354 6.26 8.54 25.46
N TRP A 355 5.86 8.59 24.19
CA TRP A 355 5.14 9.74 23.59
C TRP A 355 3.66 9.49 23.32
N ARG A 356 3.18 8.25 23.46
CA ARG A 356 1.78 7.82 23.20
C ARG A 356 1.27 8.06 21.77
N ILE A 357 2.12 8.56 20.87
CA ILE A 357 1.80 8.88 19.48
C ILE A 357 3.06 8.78 18.63
N GLY A 358 2.92 8.40 17.36
CA GLY A 358 4.03 8.37 16.42
C GLY A 358 4.51 9.77 16.02
N PRO A 359 5.78 9.92 15.61
CA PRO A 359 6.36 11.22 15.23
C PRO A 359 5.57 11.92 14.11
N MET A 360 5.28 11.24 13.02
CA MET A 360 4.56 11.83 11.89
C MET A 360 3.10 12.12 12.24
N GLU A 361 2.45 11.22 12.98
CA GLU A 361 1.10 11.43 13.51
C GLU A 361 1.05 12.64 14.45
N TYR A 362 2.09 12.87 15.25
CA TYR A 362 2.21 14.03 16.11
C TYR A 362 2.34 15.32 15.31
N ILE A 363 3.27 15.38 14.34
CA ILE A 363 3.47 16.54 13.47
C ILE A 363 2.15 16.91 12.77
N ARG A 364 1.49 15.93 12.15
CA ARG A 364 0.19 16.11 11.48
C ARG A 364 -0.89 16.60 12.46
N SER A 365 -0.99 16.02 13.65
CA SER A 365 -2.00 16.43 14.63
C SER A 365 -1.80 17.85 15.13
N ARG A 366 -0.55 18.29 15.32
CA ARG A 366 -0.20 19.63 15.76
C ARG A 366 -0.47 20.68 14.68
N ALA A 367 -0.13 20.35 13.43
CA ALA A 367 -0.41 21.23 12.29
C ALA A 367 -1.93 21.41 12.09
N LEU A 368 -2.71 20.34 12.17
CA LEU A 368 -4.17 20.40 12.06
C LEU A 368 -4.81 21.26 13.16
N ARG A 369 -4.35 21.16 14.41
CA ARG A 369 -4.86 21.99 15.51
C ARG A 369 -4.67 23.49 15.22
N ARG A 370 -3.49 23.90 14.73
CA ARG A 370 -3.22 25.30 14.38
C ARG A 370 -4.14 25.86 13.31
N VAL A 371 -4.42 25.04 12.28
CA VAL A 371 -5.30 25.44 11.17
C VAL A 371 -6.77 25.52 11.58
N THR A 372 -7.23 24.60 12.44
CA THR A 372 -8.64 24.60 12.90
C THR A 372 -8.91 25.69 13.94
N MET A 373 -7.95 26.06 14.78
CA MET A 373 -8.12 27.18 15.74
C MET A 373 -8.16 28.54 15.07
N LYS A 374 -7.37 28.79 14.01
CA LYS A 374 -7.40 30.05 13.24
C LYS A 374 -8.73 30.32 12.53
N LYS A 375 -9.60 29.32 12.35
CA LYS A 375 -10.94 29.50 11.76
C LYS A 375 -12.05 29.73 12.79
N ALA A 376 -11.74 29.64 14.07
CA ALA A 376 -12.68 29.85 15.17
C ALA A 376 -12.51 31.24 15.86
N SER A 377 -11.46 31.96 15.55
CA SER A 377 -11.22 33.36 15.84
C SER A 377 -11.56 34.24 14.62
#